data_b414f262614cdc55887c16afb7055d25
#
_entry.id   b414f262614cdc55887c16afb7055d25
#
_cell.length_a   1.000
_cell.length_b   1.000
_cell.length_c   1.000
_cell.angle_alpha   90.00
_cell.angle_beta   90.00
_cell.angle_gamma   90.00
#
_symmetry.space_group_name_H-M   'P 1'
#
loop_
_entity.id
_entity.type
_entity.pdbx_description
1 polymer ?
#
loop_
_entity_poly.entity_id
_entity_poly.type
_entity_poly.pdbx_seq_one_letter_code
_entity_poly.pdbx_strand_id
1 'polypeptide(L)'
;MKRFRIICAVVAVIALLYGCSGNSFESPAGLADNPKAIPVETESPETELPATIAPTDPPEPTIPPLGAGTGSHILSYYSDEYEDYLDYYIHVPKDAVAGMPLMVFLHGDGEVSRLDLIPEGGISMIANEIYGESFPFILLEPNTRIESWTKGNIPKLLFELVNAVADEYCVNTDKIILTGFSRGAIGVWDMISIYGGYFSAAVPVSSPHQKGHIDYIKAAEVPVWTFAGNIGDIERWYHQYLAQNVDIINGCGGFGKFTVLHGCNHVQAKNAAYIEETFEWMLAQERGVIPEG
;
A
#
# COMPACT_ATOMS: atom_id res chain seq x y z
N MET A 1 24.17 29.89 -43.23
CA MET A 1 23.31 30.62 -42.29
C MET A 1 21.88 30.14 -42.53
N LYS A 2 21.41 29.15 -41.76
CA LYS A 2 20.01 28.66 -41.78
C LYS A 2 19.37 29.06 -40.43
N ARG A 3 18.35 29.90 -40.50
CA ARG A 3 17.60 30.40 -39.34
C ARG A 3 16.61 29.31 -38.92
N PHE A 4 16.74 28.82 -37.70
CA PHE A 4 15.71 27.99 -37.03
C PHE A 4 14.65 28.93 -36.44
N ARG A 5 13.41 28.74 -36.85
CA ARG A 5 12.22 29.38 -36.27
C ARG A 5 11.72 28.49 -35.12
N ILE A 6 11.72 29.05 -33.93
CA ILE A 6 11.07 28.47 -32.74
C ILE A 6 9.57 28.77 -32.86
N ILE A 7 8.74 27.76 -32.93
CA ILE A 7 7.28 27.87 -32.84
C ILE A 7 6.94 27.63 -31.37
N CYS A 8 6.54 28.68 -30.66
CA CYS A 8 5.89 28.58 -29.36
C CYS A 8 4.44 28.20 -29.57
N ALA A 9 4.04 26.99 -29.18
CA ALA A 9 2.65 26.59 -29.05
C ALA A 9 2.14 26.98 -27.66
N VAL A 10 1.25 27.96 -27.63
CA VAL A 10 0.49 28.35 -26.44
C VAL A 10 -0.64 27.36 -26.31
N VAL A 11 -0.63 26.55 -25.26
CA VAL A 11 -1.76 25.70 -24.87
C VAL A 11 -2.65 26.50 -23.93
N ALA A 12 -3.82 26.88 -24.41
CA ALA A 12 -4.84 27.51 -23.59
C ALA A 12 -5.56 26.43 -22.76
N VAL A 13 -5.50 26.57 -21.44
CA VAL A 13 -6.27 25.75 -20.49
C VAL A 13 -7.68 26.33 -20.41
N ILE A 14 -8.67 25.58 -20.88
CA ILE A 14 -10.10 25.90 -20.69
C ILE A 14 -10.53 25.22 -19.40
N ALA A 15 -10.76 26.02 -18.37
CA ALA A 15 -11.42 25.59 -17.13
C ALA A 15 -12.94 25.52 -17.39
N LEU A 16 -13.49 24.32 -17.42
CA LEU A 16 -14.93 24.09 -17.40
C LEU A 16 -15.40 23.98 -15.94
N LEU A 17 -16.08 25.03 -15.49
CA LEU A 17 -16.82 25.06 -14.25
C LEU A 17 -18.09 24.22 -14.41
N TYR A 18 -18.19 23.09 -13.76
CA TYR A 18 -19.47 22.40 -13.55
C TYR A 18 -20.05 22.84 -12.20
N GLY A 19 -21.13 23.61 -12.29
CA GLY A 19 -21.92 23.99 -11.12
C GLY A 19 -22.78 22.80 -10.66
N CYS A 20 -22.69 22.49 -9.38
CA CYS A 20 -23.64 21.61 -8.71
C CYS A 20 -24.97 22.35 -8.48
N SER A 21 -26.01 21.89 -9.19
CA SER A 21 -27.41 22.28 -8.95
C SER A 21 -27.96 21.34 -7.85
N GLY A 22 -28.32 21.92 -6.71
CA GLY A 22 -29.01 21.23 -5.64
C GLY A 22 -30.45 20.90 -5.99
N ASN A 23 -30.87 19.68 -5.75
CA ASN A 23 -32.28 19.30 -5.68
C ASN A 23 -32.61 18.94 -4.23
N SER A 24 -33.40 19.82 -3.63
CA SER A 24 -34.11 19.60 -2.38
C SER A 24 -35.27 18.63 -2.64
N PHE A 25 -35.30 17.48 -1.95
CA PHE A 25 -36.49 16.64 -1.88
C PHE A 25 -37.22 16.92 -0.57
N GLU A 26 -38.43 17.39 -0.70
CA GLU A 26 -39.42 17.56 0.37
C GLU A 26 -39.96 16.22 0.83
N SER A 27 -40.06 16.07 2.14
CA SER A 27 -40.76 14.96 2.82
C SER A 27 -42.26 15.24 2.84
N PRO A 28 -43.14 14.29 2.59
CA PRO A 28 -44.55 14.40 2.96
C PRO A 28 -44.77 13.83 4.36
N ALA A 29 -45.34 14.65 5.22
CA ALA A 29 -45.96 14.27 6.47
C ALA A 29 -47.31 13.61 6.23
N GLY A 30 -47.65 12.63 7.07
CA GLY A 30 -49.05 12.17 7.11
C GLY A 30 -49.30 10.92 7.94
N LEU A 31 -49.77 11.17 9.15
CA LEU A 31 -50.83 10.50 9.87
C LEU A 31 -50.62 9.15 10.58
N ALA A 32 -50.82 9.31 11.86
CA ALA A 32 -51.17 8.44 12.95
C ALA A 32 -52.18 7.32 12.61
N ASP A 33 -51.97 6.17 13.27
CA ASP A 33 -53.03 5.56 14.06
C ASP A 33 -52.46 4.50 14.99
N ASN A 34 -52.91 4.58 16.28
CA ASN A 34 -52.53 3.70 17.36
C ASN A 34 -53.72 2.78 17.65
N PRO A 35 -53.60 1.47 17.72
CA PRO A 35 -54.60 0.65 18.41
C PRO A 35 -54.03 0.03 19.69
N LYS A 36 -54.68 0.42 20.75
CA LYS A 36 -55.04 -0.23 22.04
C LYS A 36 -54.31 -1.52 22.39
N ALA A 37 -53.66 -1.46 23.55
CA ALA A 37 -53.19 -2.57 24.34
C ALA A 37 -54.35 -3.44 24.86
N ILE A 38 -54.19 -4.76 24.74
CA ILE A 38 -54.98 -5.80 25.40
C ILE A 38 -54.10 -6.41 26.49
N PRO A 39 -54.54 -6.52 27.75
CA PRO A 39 -53.76 -7.19 28.79
C PRO A 39 -53.94 -8.72 28.64
N VAL A 40 -52.85 -9.41 28.56
CA VAL A 40 -52.78 -10.86 28.70
C VAL A 40 -52.06 -11.19 29.99
N GLU A 41 -52.82 -11.72 30.95
CA GLU A 41 -52.26 -12.46 32.09
C GLU A 41 -51.60 -13.71 31.58
N THR A 42 -50.34 -13.91 31.97
CA THR A 42 -49.66 -15.19 31.78
C THR A 42 -48.95 -15.58 33.05
N GLU A 43 -49.40 -16.65 33.60
CA GLU A 43 -48.74 -17.42 34.68
C GLU A 43 -47.35 -17.84 34.22
N SER A 44 -46.37 -17.62 35.09
CA SER A 44 -44.97 -18.01 34.91
C SER A 44 -44.82 -19.49 35.35
N PRO A 45 -44.31 -20.38 34.53
CA PRO A 45 -43.67 -21.59 35.03
C PRO A 45 -42.24 -21.29 35.40
N GLU A 46 -41.89 -21.61 36.61
CA GLU A 46 -40.53 -21.61 37.14
C GLU A 46 -39.70 -22.64 36.36
N THR A 47 -38.85 -22.13 35.43
CA THR A 47 -37.91 -22.97 34.71
C THR A 47 -36.56 -22.86 35.38
N GLU A 48 -36.08 -23.96 35.91
CA GLU A 48 -34.70 -24.13 36.41
C GLU A 48 -33.72 -23.67 35.34
N LEU A 49 -32.84 -22.70 35.72
CA LEU A 49 -31.72 -22.24 34.90
C LEU A 49 -30.74 -23.41 34.70
N PRO A 50 -30.38 -23.75 33.46
CA PRO A 50 -29.29 -24.68 33.23
C PRO A 50 -27.98 -24.08 33.72
N ALA A 51 -27.14 -24.92 34.32
CA ALA A 51 -25.85 -24.59 34.86
C ALA A 51 -25.02 -23.73 33.86
N THR A 52 -24.55 -22.59 34.32
CA THR A 52 -23.64 -21.71 33.58
C THR A 52 -22.41 -22.51 33.19
N ILE A 53 -22.27 -22.84 31.92
CA ILE A 53 -21.04 -23.34 31.34
C ILE A 53 -20.07 -22.16 31.40
N ALA A 54 -18.97 -22.31 32.17
CA ALA A 54 -17.88 -21.33 32.19
C ALA A 54 -17.46 -21.07 30.74
N PRO A 55 -17.15 -19.80 30.36
CA PRO A 55 -16.62 -19.52 29.05
C PRO A 55 -15.31 -20.30 28.90
N THR A 56 -15.32 -21.29 28.01
CA THR A 56 -14.07 -21.87 27.50
C THR A 56 -13.37 -20.76 26.75
N ASP A 57 -12.14 -20.43 27.17
CA ASP A 57 -11.28 -19.55 26.40
C ASP A 57 -11.34 -20.01 24.94
N PRO A 58 -11.43 -19.05 23.99
CA PRO A 58 -11.33 -19.40 22.57
C PRO A 58 -10.04 -20.20 22.37
N PRO A 59 -10.06 -21.28 21.56
CA PRO A 59 -8.87 -22.05 21.30
C PRO A 59 -7.77 -21.09 20.86
N GLU A 60 -6.57 -21.19 21.49
CA GLU A 60 -5.40 -20.47 21.00
C GLU A 60 -5.32 -20.70 19.49
N PRO A 61 -5.13 -19.63 18.69
CA PRO A 61 -5.01 -19.77 17.25
C PRO A 61 -3.87 -20.74 16.98
N THR A 62 -4.19 -21.91 16.47
CA THR A 62 -3.20 -22.85 15.95
C THR A 62 -2.54 -22.15 14.78
N ILE A 63 -1.30 -21.65 14.99
CA ILE A 63 -0.50 -21.02 13.95
C ILE A 63 -0.26 -22.08 12.89
N PRO A 64 -0.83 -21.95 11.66
CA PRO A 64 -0.48 -22.85 10.57
C PRO A 64 1.02 -22.76 10.30
N PRO A 65 1.65 -23.82 9.77
CA PRO A 65 3.05 -23.72 9.38
C PRO A 65 3.23 -22.54 8.43
N LEU A 66 4.17 -21.66 8.75
CA LEU A 66 4.47 -20.47 7.96
C LEU A 66 5.12 -20.92 6.65
N GLY A 67 4.40 -21.09 5.58
CA GLY A 67 4.88 -21.34 4.23
C GLY A 67 6.21 -22.10 4.12
N ALA A 68 7.24 -21.48 3.55
CA ALA A 68 8.59 -22.05 3.47
C ALA A 68 9.33 -22.11 4.83
N GLY A 69 8.72 -21.61 5.90
CA GLY A 69 9.34 -21.49 7.23
C GLY A 69 9.99 -20.14 7.46
N THR A 70 10.64 -20.00 8.62
CA THR A 70 11.36 -18.77 8.98
C THR A 70 12.70 -18.65 8.24
N GLY A 71 13.20 -17.41 8.16
CA GLY A 71 14.44 -17.08 7.44
C GLY A 71 14.20 -16.51 6.05
N SER A 72 15.22 -16.55 5.22
CA SER A 72 15.20 -15.96 3.88
C SER A 72 15.10 -17.03 2.82
N HIS A 73 14.18 -16.85 1.88
CA HIS A 73 13.92 -17.79 0.79
C HIS A 73 13.84 -17.07 -0.55
N ILE A 74 14.25 -17.74 -1.62
CA ILE A 74 14.00 -17.33 -3.00
C ILE A 74 13.03 -18.31 -3.60
N LEU A 75 11.88 -17.83 -4.03
CA LEU A 75 10.75 -18.62 -4.50
C LEU A 75 10.21 -18.05 -5.81
N SER A 76 9.31 -18.79 -6.44
CA SER A 76 8.59 -18.35 -7.65
C SER A 76 7.10 -18.55 -7.46
N TYR A 77 6.31 -17.56 -7.84
CA TYR A 77 4.87 -17.61 -7.92
C TYR A 77 4.43 -17.71 -9.38
N TYR A 78 3.68 -18.73 -9.74
CA TYR A 78 3.10 -18.91 -11.06
C TYR A 78 1.61 -18.62 -11.03
N SER A 79 1.13 -17.81 -11.98
CA SER A 79 -0.28 -17.54 -12.19
C SER A 79 -0.82 -18.36 -13.36
N ASP A 80 -1.80 -19.20 -13.09
CA ASP A 80 -2.52 -19.94 -14.14
C ASP A 80 -3.39 -19.00 -15.00
N GLU A 81 -3.86 -17.88 -14.43
CA GLU A 81 -4.69 -16.91 -15.17
C GLU A 81 -3.89 -16.15 -16.24
N TYR A 82 -2.65 -15.76 -15.91
CA TYR A 82 -1.81 -14.97 -16.83
C TYR A 82 -0.76 -15.81 -17.56
N GLU A 83 -0.65 -17.13 -17.26
CA GLU A 83 0.35 -18.04 -17.78
C GLU A 83 1.79 -17.45 -17.65
N ASP A 84 2.06 -16.79 -16.53
CA ASP A 84 3.30 -16.09 -16.26
C ASP A 84 3.70 -16.22 -14.78
N TYR A 85 4.94 -15.85 -14.42
CA TYR A 85 5.44 -15.98 -13.07
C TYR A 85 6.24 -14.77 -12.61
N LEU A 86 6.30 -14.57 -11.27
CA LEU A 86 7.24 -13.68 -10.60
C LEU A 86 8.12 -14.49 -9.66
N ASP A 87 9.43 -14.34 -9.81
CA ASP A 87 10.36 -14.74 -8.77
C ASP A 87 10.35 -13.72 -7.65
N TYR A 88 10.58 -14.15 -6.43
CA TYR A 88 10.61 -13.26 -5.29
C TYR A 88 11.54 -13.75 -4.19
N TYR A 89 12.08 -12.79 -3.46
CA TYR A 89 12.72 -13.02 -2.18
C TYR A 89 11.70 -12.76 -1.08
N ILE A 90 11.70 -13.61 -0.06
CA ILE A 90 10.89 -13.42 1.15
C ILE A 90 11.77 -13.64 2.38
N HIS A 91 11.64 -12.73 3.35
CA HIS A 91 12.22 -12.91 4.67
C HIS A 91 11.11 -13.02 5.70
N VAL A 92 11.10 -14.15 6.40
CA VAL A 92 10.16 -14.47 7.47
C VAL A 92 10.94 -14.42 8.78
N PRO A 93 10.64 -13.48 9.69
CA PRO A 93 11.33 -13.36 10.97
C PRO A 93 11.31 -14.68 11.75
N LYS A 94 12.36 -14.94 12.55
CA LYS A 94 12.47 -16.17 13.34
C LYS A 94 11.36 -16.34 14.39
N ASP A 95 10.81 -15.23 14.84
CA ASP A 95 9.71 -15.12 15.81
C ASP A 95 8.39 -14.74 15.16
N ALA A 96 8.27 -15.01 13.84
CA ALA A 96 7.05 -14.71 13.10
C ALA A 96 5.85 -15.45 13.65
N VAL A 97 4.73 -14.73 13.74
CA VAL A 97 3.42 -15.24 14.18
C VAL A 97 2.34 -14.85 13.19
N ALA A 98 1.23 -15.58 13.18
CA ALA A 98 0.06 -15.20 12.40
C ALA A 98 -0.41 -13.78 12.79
N GLY A 99 -0.85 -13.01 11.80
CA GLY A 99 -1.27 -11.63 12.00
C GLY A 99 -0.14 -10.59 11.96
N MET A 100 1.09 -10.97 11.61
CA MET A 100 2.15 -10.00 11.35
C MET A 100 1.83 -9.15 10.12
N PRO A 101 2.32 -7.89 10.07
CA PRO A 101 2.28 -7.07 8.86
C PRO A 101 3.04 -7.72 7.69
N LEU A 102 2.62 -7.43 6.46
CA LEU A 102 3.37 -7.72 5.23
C LEU A 102 3.91 -6.43 4.64
N MET A 103 5.21 -6.36 4.42
CA MET A 103 5.85 -5.26 3.70
C MET A 103 6.29 -5.76 2.32
N VAL A 104 5.80 -5.10 1.28
CA VAL A 104 6.13 -5.39 -0.13
C VAL A 104 7.04 -4.29 -0.65
N PHE A 105 8.25 -4.64 -1.07
CA PHE A 105 9.21 -3.70 -1.62
C PHE A 105 9.45 -3.95 -3.12
N LEU A 106 9.24 -2.92 -3.93
CA LEU A 106 9.48 -2.94 -5.36
C LEU A 106 10.85 -2.33 -5.67
N HIS A 107 11.73 -3.14 -6.26
CA HIS A 107 13.10 -2.73 -6.57
C HIS A 107 13.19 -1.69 -7.70
N GLY A 108 14.32 -0.97 -7.75
CA GLY A 108 14.67 -0.03 -8.82
C GLY A 108 15.34 -0.71 -10.02
N ASP A 109 15.93 0.11 -10.90
CA ASP A 109 16.71 -0.36 -12.04
C ASP A 109 18.02 -1.02 -11.59
N GLY A 110 18.46 -2.02 -12.37
CA GLY A 110 19.73 -2.71 -12.14
C GLY A 110 19.64 -3.92 -11.21
N GLU A 111 18.51 -4.14 -10.54
CA GLU A 111 18.28 -5.28 -9.65
C GLU A 111 17.50 -6.42 -10.35
N VAL A 112 17.11 -6.21 -11.60
CA VAL A 112 16.16 -7.04 -12.39
C VAL A 112 16.57 -8.49 -12.62
N SER A 113 17.85 -8.84 -12.47
CA SER A 113 18.31 -10.19 -12.81
C SER A 113 19.00 -10.93 -11.66
N ARG A 114 18.99 -10.36 -10.49
CA ARG A 114 19.87 -10.81 -9.41
C ARG A 114 19.15 -10.92 -8.07
N LEU A 115 18.17 -11.83 -7.97
CA LEU A 115 17.49 -12.17 -6.71
C LEU A 115 18.47 -12.53 -5.59
N ASP A 116 19.59 -13.15 -5.93
CA ASP A 116 20.64 -13.50 -5.00
C ASP A 116 21.35 -12.28 -4.37
N LEU A 117 21.24 -11.11 -5.00
CA LEU A 117 21.78 -9.84 -4.47
C LEU A 117 20.76 -8.99 -3.69
N ILE A 118 19.48 -9.37 -3.65
CA ILE A 118 18.47 -8.64 -2.88
C ILE A 118 18.88 -8.49 -1.41
N PRO A 119 19.38 -9.55 -0.73
CA PRO A 119 19.84 -9.42 0.65
C PRO A 119 20.97 -8.40 0.87
N GLU A 120 21.75 -8.11 -0.19
CA GLU A 120 22.90 -7.20 -0.14
C GLU A 120 22.57 -5.78 -0.62
N GLY A 121 21.46 -5.58 -1.31
CA GLY A 121 21.14 -4.30 -1.96
C GLY A 121 19.68 -3.85 -1.80
N GLY A 122 18.78 -4.73 -1.35
CA GLY A 122 17.36 -4.44 -1.14
C GLY A 122 17.09 -3.71 0.19
N ILE A 123 15.81 -3.57 0.49
CA ILE A 123 15.37 -3.01 1.78
C ILE A 123 15.67 -3.96 2.94
N SER A 124 15.80 -5.26 2.68
CA SER A 124 16.16 -6.30 3.66
C SER A 124 17.46 -5.97 4.39
N MET A 125 18.48 -5.47 3.71
CA MET A 125 19.73 -5.05 4.32
C MET A 125 19.49 -3.91 5.33
N ILE A 126 18.72 -2.89 4.95
CA ILE A 126 18.42 -1.73 5.79
C ILE A 126 17.58 -2.15 7.01
N ALA A 127 16.56 -2.99 6.79
CA ALA A 127 15.73 -3.50 7.87
C ALA A 127 16.54 -4.35 8.86
N ASN A 128 17.51 -5.14 8.35
CA ASN A 128 18.41 -5.93 9.20
C ASN A 128 19.38 -5.06 10.02
N GLU A 129 19.82 -3.92 9.51
CA GLU A 129 20.63 -2.96 10.28
C GLU A 129 19.83 -2.35 11.43
N ILE A 130 18.51 -2.14 11.27
CA ILE A 130 17.63 -1.53 12.29
C ILE A 130 17.12 -2.57 13.29
N TYR A 131 16.64 -3.73 12.83
CA TYR A 131 15.89 -4.70 13.63
C TYR A 131 16.65 -6.01 13.90
N GLY A 132 17.82 -6.21 13.27
CA GLY A 132 18.51 -7.51 13.29
C GLY A 132 17.66 -8.59 12.60
N GLU A 133 17.61 -9.79 13.17
CA GLU A 133 16.85 -10.93 12.59
C GLU A 133 15.35 -10.91 12.97
N SER A 134 14.92 -9.96 13.80
CA SER A 134 13.54 -9.87 14.32
C SER A 134 12.79 -8.69 13.70
N PHE A 135 12.56 -8.74 12.38
CA PHE A 135 11.74 -7.74 11.70
C PHE A 135 10.33 -7.74 12.29
N PRO A 136 9.70 -6.57 12.50
CA PRO A 136 8.30 -6.51 12.95
C PRO A 136 7.28 -6.76 11.81
N PHE A 137 7.73 -7.34 10.69
CA PHE A 137 6.95 -7.65 9.50
C PHE A 137 7.58 -8.79 8.70
N ILE A 138 6.77 -9.46 7.89
CA ILE A 138 7.25 -10.33 6.83
C ILE A 138 7.61 -9.44 5.63
N LEU A 139 8.80 -9.63 5.04
CA LEU A 139 9.26 -8.83 3.92
C LEU A 139 9.18 -9.63 2.62
N LEU A 140 8.45 -9.09 1.64
CA LEU A 140 8.33 -9.62 0.29
C LEU A 140 9.01 -8.67 -0.70
N GLU A 141 10.01 -9.14 -1.43
CA GLU A 141 10.72 -8.40 -2.47
C GLU A 141 10.57 -9.14 -3.82
N PRO A 142 9.46 -8.87 -4.56
CA PRO A 142 9.27 -9.45 -5.89
C PRO A 142 10.32 -8.95 -6.87
N ASN A 143 10.60 -9.76 -7.91
CA ASN A 143 11.54 -9.40 -8.97
C ASN A 143 10.86 -9.46 -10.34
N THR A 144 10.86 -8.33 -11.07
CA THR A 144 10.37 -8.34 -12.45
C THR A 144 11.50 -8.77 -13.39
N ARG A 145 11.20 -9.65 -14.33
CA ARG A 145 12.14 -10.06 -15.40
C ARG A 145 12.21 -9.01 -16.52
N ILE A 146 11.22 -8.14 -16.60
CA ILE A 146 11.18 -7.01 -17.50
C ILE A 146 11.41 -5.75 -16.68
N GLU A 147 12.17 -4.82 -17.18
CA GLU A 147 12.49 -3.57 -16.49
C GLU A 147 11.28 -2.66 -16.35
N SER A 148 10.16 -3.15 -15.77
CA SER A 148 8.94 -2.37 -15.57
C SER A 148 7.98 -3.04 -14.60
N TRP A 149 7.44 -2.27 -13.66
CA TRP A 149 6.36 -2.68 -12.76
C TRP A 149 4.95 -2.40 -13.33
N THR A 150 4.86 -1.62 -14.41
CA THR A 150 3.58 -1.09 -14.94
C THR A 150 3.19 -1.68 -16.30
N LYS A 151 3.94 -2.66 -16.82
CA LYS A 151 3.71 -3.21 -18.15
C LYS A 151 3.05 -4.59 -18.12
N GLY A 152 2.21 -4.83 -19.12
CA GLY A 152 1.60 -6.14 -19.36
C GLY A 152 0.75 -6.59 -18.18
N ASN A 153 0.94 -7.83 -17.75
CA ASN A 153 0.24 -8.42 -16.62
C ASN A 153 0.96 -8.22 -15.28
N ILE A 154 2.12 -7.56 -15.25
CA ILE A 154 2.94 -7.42 -14.03
C ILE A 154 2.15 -6.84 -12.85
N PRO A 155 1.36 -5.75 -12.96
CA PRO A 155 0.59 -5.25 -11.81
C PRO A 155 -0.40 -6.28 -11.26
N LYS A 156 -1.05 -7.05 -12.12
CA LYS A 156 -2.03 -8.07 -11.74
C LYS A 156 -1.35 -9.27 -11.10
N LEU A 157 -0.27 -9.75 -11.72
CA LEU A 157 0.55 -10.84 -11.22
C LEU A 157 1.17 -10.50 -9.86
N LEU A 158 1.62 -9.25 -9.68
CA LEU A 158 2.09 -8.75 -8.38
C LEU A 158 0.96 -8.77 -7.34
N PHE A 159 -0.24 -8.36 -7.72
CA PHE A 159 -1.38 -8.36 -6.82
C PHE A 159 -1.78 -9.79 -6.40
N GLU A 160 -1.77 -10.75 -7.33
CA GLU A 160 -1.98 -12.17 -7.01
C GLU A 160 -0.88 -12.73 -6.08
N LEU A 161 0.39 -12.44 -6.35
CA LEU A 161 1.50 -12.85 -5.49
C LEU A 161 1.33 -12.31 -4.06
N VAL A 162 0.97 -11.03 -3.91
CA VAL A 162 0.75 -10.42 -2.59
C VAL A 162 -0.36 -11.13 -1.84
N ASN A 163 -1.48 -11.46 -2.50
CA ASN A 163 -2.57 -12.21 -1.89
C ASN A 163 -2.13 -13.63 -1.50
N ALA A 164 -1.43 -14.34 -2.40
CA ALA A 164 -0.96 -15.70 -2.14
C ALA A 164 -0.03 -15.75 -0.91
N VAL A 165 0.91 -14.79 -0.81
CA VAL A 165 1.80 -14.66 0.35
C VAL A 165 1.01 -14.29 1.61
N ALA A 166 0.04 -13.38 1.50
CA ALA A 166 -0.79 -12.99 2.63
C ALA A 166 -1.56 -14.17 3.21
N ASP A 167 -2.10 -15.03 2.36
CA ASP A 167 -2.83 -16.24 2.77
C ASP A 167 -1.87 -17.31 3.33
N GLU A 168 -0.78 -17.60 2.63
CA GLU A 168 0.19 -18.64 3.00
C GLU A 168 0.85 -18.36 4.35
N TYR A 169 1.16 -17.11 4.64
CA TYR A 169 1.83 -16.70 5.89
C TYR A 169 0.86 -16.14 6.93
N CYS A 170 -0.45 -16.20 6.69
CA CYS A 170 -1.49 -15.73 7.61
C CYS A 170 -1.25 -14.31 8.13
N VAL A 171 -0.86 -13.38 7.22
CA VAL A 171 -0.56 -12.00 7.59
C VAL A 171 -1.81 -11.23 8.01
N ASN A 172 -1.63 -10.14 8.73
CA ASN A 172 -2.71 -9.19 8.97
C ASN A 172 -3.03 -8.43 7.68
N THR A 173 -4.14 -8.74 7.04
CA THR A 173 -4.56 -8.11 5.78
C THR A 173 -4.91 -6.62 5.92
N ASP A 174 -5.06 -6.11 7.15
CA ASP A 174 -5.20 -4.67 7.42
C ASP A 174 -3.84 -3.96 7.56
N LYS A 175 -2.74 -4.72 7.44
CA LYS A 175 -1.36 -4.26 7.59
C LYS A 175 -0.48 -4.69 6.40
N ILE A 176 -0.96 -4.48 5.16
CA ILE A 176 -0.19 -4.72 3.95
C ILE A 176 0.38 -3.39 3.45
N ILE A 177 1.69 -3.25 3.56
CA ILE A 177 2.45 -2.04 3.25
C ILE A 177 3.08 -2.20 1.87
N LEU A 178 2.98 -1.17 1.02
CA LEU A 178 3.61 -1.15 -0.28
C LEU A 178 4.66 -0.04 -0.35
N THR A 179 5.89 -0.40 -0.68
CA THR A 179 6.97 0.57 -0.83
C THR A 179 7.86 0.24 -2.01
N GLY A 180 8.68 1.17 -2.46
CA GLY A 180 9.58 0.94 -3.58
C GLY A 180 10.44 2.15 -3.91
N PHE A 181 11.57 1.88 -4.56
CA PHE A 181 12.56 2.88 -4.91
C PHE A 181 12.65 3.07 -6.43
N SER A 182 12.82 4.31 -6.90
CA SER A 182 13.07 4.63 -8.31
C SER A 182 11.99 4.04 -9.23
N ARG A 183 12.32 3.11 -10.11
CA ARG A 183 11.33 2.37 -10.91
C ARG A 183 10.32 1.61 -10.06
N GLY A 184 10.72 1.10 -8.90
CA GLY A 184 9.80 0.52 -7.92
C GLY A 184 8.79 1.53 -7.39
N ALA A 185 9.20 2.79 -7.17
CA ALA A 185 8.28 3.86 -6.78
C ALA A 185 7.21 4.14 -7.85
N ILE A 186 7.57 4.02 -9.14
CA ILE A 186 6.57 4.10 -10.24
C ILE A 186 5.56 2.96 -10.11
N GLY A 187 6.03 1.75 -9.79
CA GLY A 187 5.17 0.59 -9.52
C GLY A 187 4.25 0.82 -8.32
N VAL A 188 4.75 1.44 -7.24
CA VAL A 188 3.91 1.80 -6.07
C VAL A 188 2.79 2.74 -6.48
N TRP A 189 3.09 3.82 -7.21
CA TRP A 189 2.08 4.76 -7.71
C TRP A 189 1.03 4.08 -8.59
N ASP A 190 1.46 3.17 -9.48
CA ASP A 190 0.55 2.42 -10.35
C ASP A 190 -0.35 1.49 -9.53
N MET A 191 0.21 0.74 -8.61
CA MET A 191 -0.54 -0.19 -7.75
C MET A 191 -1.59 0.51 -6.88
N ILE A 192 -1.26 1.65 -6.25
CA ILE A 192 -2.25 2.38 -5.44
C ILE A 192 -3.30 3.10 -6.31
N SER A 193 -2.98 3.42 -7.55
CA SER A 193 -3.93 3.94 -8.53
C SER A 193 -4.96 2.88 -8.99
N ILE A 194 -4.61 1.59 -8.89
CA ILE A 194 -5.49 0.47 -9.27
C ILE A 194 -6.18 -0.12 -8.03
N TYR A 195 -5.43 -0.33 -6.96
CA TYR A 195 -5.84 -1.11 -5.79
C TYR A 195 -5.84 -0.30 -4.48
N GLY A 196 -5.84 1.04 -4.50
CA GLY A 196 -5.65 1.97 -3.39
C GLY A 196 -6.00 1.44 -2.00
N GLY A 197 -7.28 1.32 -1.70
CA GLY A 197 -7.78 0.86 -0.39
C GLY A 197 -7.44 -0.59 0.00
N TYR A 198 -6.63 -1.31 -0.79
CA TYR A 198 -6.10 -2.61 -0.43
C TYR A 198 -4.88 -2.50 0.52
N PHE A 199 -4.08 -1.45 0.37
CA PHE A 199 -2.87 -1.25 1.16
C PHE A 199 -3.12 -0.40 2.40
N SER A 200 -2.37 -0.65 3.47
CA SER A 200 -2.42 0.15 4.70
C SER A 200 -1.55 1.40 4.61
N ALA A 201 -0.44 1.35 3.86
CA ALA A 201 0.47 2.46 3.63
C ALA A 201 1.16 2.33 2.28
N ALA A 202 1.54 3.46 1.68
CA ALA A 202 2.36 3.51 0.48
C ALA A 202 3.55 4.47 0.64
N VAL A 203 4.77 3.97 0.33
CA VAL A 203 6.00 4.78 0.43
C VAL A 203 6.79 4.70 -0.87
N PRO A 204 6.42 5.48 -1.91
CA PRO A 204 7.21 5.61 -3.12
C PRO A 204 8.41 6.55 -2.92
N VAL A 205 9.64 6.07 -3.18
CA VAL A 205 10.89 6.82 -2.97
C VAL A 205 11.55 7.16 -4.28
N SER A 206 11.88 8.44 -4.48
CA SER A 206 12.67 8.98 -5.60
C SER A 206 12.15 8.61 -6.99
N SER A 207 10.85 8.64 -7.19
CA SER A 207 10.22 8.78 -8.50
C SER A 207 8.74 9.11 -8.38
N PRO A 208 8.22 10.07 -9.17
CA PRO A 208 6.80 10.27 -9.36
C PRO A 208 6.25 9.24 -10.37
N HIS A 209 4.96 9.16 -10.48
CA HIS A 209 4.33 8.45 -11.59
C HIS A 209 4.69 9.09 -12.94
N GLN A 210 5.14 8.29 -13.90
CA GLN A 210 5.74 8.82 -15.13
C GLN A 210 4.81 8.83 -16.35
N LYS A 211 3.75 8.02 -16.38
CA LYS A 211 2.92 7.88 -17.59
C LYS A 211 1.49 7.52 -17.26
N GLY A 212 0.56 8.18 -17.97
CA GLY A 212 -0.85 7.86 -17.94
C GLY A 212 -1.62 8.58 -16.84
N HIS A 213 -2.83 8.14 -16.62
CA HIS A 213 -3.67 8.65 -15.55
C HIS A 213 -3.37 7.89 -14.26
N ILE A 214 -2.87 8.59 -13.24
CA ILE A 214 -3.06 8.15 -11.86
C ILE A 214 -4.54 8.37 -11.54
N ASP A 215 -5.21 7.33 -11.06
CA ASP A 215 -6.47 7.51 -10.36
C ASP A 215 -6.18 8.02 -8.95
N TYR A 216 -6.15 9.34 -8.80
CA TYR A 216 -5.86 9.97 -7.51
C TYR A 216 -6.96 9.73 -6.47
N ILE A 217 -8.20 9.45 -6.88
CA ILE A 217 -9.29 9.10 -5.96
C ILE A 217 -8.97 7.76 -5.33
N LYS A 218 -8.56 6.77 -6.14
CA LYS A 218 -8.10 5.48 -5.67
C LYS A 218 -6.83 5.59 -4.82
N ALA A 219 -5.83 6.34 -5.29
CA ALA A 219 -4.60 6.55 -4.56
C ALA A 219 -4.79 7.27 -3.21
N ALA A 220 -5.84 8.08 -3.07
CA ALA A 220 -6.21 8.75 -1.83
C ALA A 220 -6.86 7.84 -0.78
N GLU A 221 -7.22 6.60 -1.14
CA GLU A 221 -7.72 5.58 -0.22
C GLU A 221 -6.61 4.97 0.67
N VAL A 222 -5.33 5.31 0.42
CA VAL A 222 -4.18 4.84 1.20
C VAL A 222 -3.31 6.02 1.64
N PRO A 223 -2.81 6.05 2.88
CA PRO A 223 -1.83 7.05 3.32
C PRO A 223 -0.53 6.94 2.52
N VAL A 224 -0.04 8.06 2.00
CA VAL A 224 1.19 8.13 1.18
C VAL A 224 2.22 9.02 1.85
N TRP A 225 3.42 8.49 2.07
CA TRP A 225 4.59 9.29 2.43
C TRP A 225 5.68 9.10 1.37
N THR A 226 6.02 10.15 0.63
CA THR A 226 7.01 10.09 -0.45
C THR A 226 8.25 10.91 -0.14
N PHE A 227 9.36 10.49 -0.73
CA PHE A 227 10.69 11.08 -0.50
C PHE A 227 11.41 11.32 -1.82
N ALA A 228 12.26 12.35 -1.87
CA ALA A 228 13.24 12.55 -2.93
C ALA A 228 14.49 13.25 -2.39
N GLY A 229 15.64 12.95 -2.96
CA GLY A 229 16.89 13.69 -2.74
C GLY A 229 16.83 15.11 -3.28
N ASN A 230 17.88 15.92 -3.12
CA ASN A 230 17.94 17.26 -3.70
C ASN A 230 19.24 17.51 -4.49
N ILE A 231 20.06 16.50 -4.70
CA ILE A 231 21.31 16.58 -5.48
C ILE A 231 21.09 15.91 -6.85
N GLY A 232 21.40 16.64 -7.92
CA GLY A 232 21.26 16.22 -9.31
C GLY A 232 19.93 16.65 -9.94
N ASP A 233 19.92 16.72 -11.28
CA ASP A 233 18.79 17.30 -12.01
C ASP A 233 17.54 16.42 -11.96
N ILE A 234 17.72 15.09 -11.91
CA ILE A 234 16.61 14.16 -11.83
C ILE A 234 15.83 14.28 -10.51
N GLU A 235 16.54 14.41 -9.38
CA GLU A 235 15.91 14.59 -8.08
C GLU A 235 15.16 15.91 -7.97
N ARG A 236 15.73 16.99 -8.51
CA ARG A 236 15.05 18.30 -8.55
C ARG A 236 13.78 18.27 -9.41
N TRP A 237 13.80 17.51 -10.51
CA TRP A 237 12.62 17.30 -11.33
C TRP A 237 11.56 16.49 -10.57
N TYR A 238 11.94 15.44 -9.82
CA TYR A 238 11.03 14.66 -8.99
C TYR A 238 10.35 15.49 -7.92
N HIS A 239 11.02 16.45 -7.29
CA HIS A 239 10.43 17.33 -6.27
C HIS A 239 9.13 17.97 -6.72
N GLN A 240 9.13 18.57 -7.93
CA GLN A 240 7.94 19.26 -8.43
C GLN A 240 6.76 18.31 -8.60
N TYR A 241 6.99 17.14 -9.15
CA TYR A 241 5.92 16.19 -9.42
C TYR A 241 5.44 15.46 -8.18
N LEU A 242 6.34 15.12 -7.25
CA LEU A 242 5.98 14.48 -5.99
C LEU A 242 5.18 15.44 -5.09
N ALA A 243 5.57 16.72 -5.03
CA ALA A 243 4.79 17.72 -4.32
C ALA A 243 3.38 17.87 -4.92
N GLN A 244 3.26 17.92 -6.25
CA GLN A 244 1.95 17.96 -6.93
C GLN A 244 1.10 16.71 -6.66
N ASN A 245 1.71 15.51 -6.70
CA ASN A 245 0.98 14.27 -6.41
C ASN A 245 0.41 14.28 -4.99
N VAL A 246 1.21 14.73 -4.03
CA VAL A 246 0.79 14.87 -2.62
C VAL A 246 -0.35 15.88 -2.47
N ASP A 247 -0.22 17.06 -3.10
CA ASP A 247 -1.27 18.09 -3.07
C ASP A 247 -2.60 17.56 -3.65
N ILE A 248 -2.54 16.78 -4.74
CA ILE A 248 -3.75 16.19 -5.35
C ILE A 248 -4.36 15.13 -4.44
N ILE A 249 -3.55 14.23 -3.84
CA ILE A 249 -4.03 13.22 -2.87
C ILE A 249 -4.74 13.91 -1.70
N ASN A 250 -4.13 14.94 -1.12
CA ASN A 250 -4.72 15.70 -0.02
C ASN A 250 -6.02 16.40 -0.47
N GLY A 251 -6.05 16.93 -1.68
CA GLY A 251 -7.25 17.52 -2.29
C GLY A 251 -8.38 16.51 -2.55
N CYS A 252 -8.06 15.22 -2.70
CA CYS A 252 -9.04 14.12 -2.81
C CYS A 252 -9.49 13.57 -1.45
N GLY A 253 -9.05 14.17 -0.34
CA GLY A 253 -9.41 13.72 1.01
C GLY A 253 -8.56 12.58 1.57
N GLY A 254 -7.44 12.25 0.91
CA GLY A 254 -6.42 11.31 1.39
C GLY A 254 -5.39 11.99 2.28
N PHE A 255 -4.38 11.22 2.69
CA PHE A 255 -3.19 11.70 3.38
C PHE A 255 -1.97 11.55 2.50
N GLY A 256 -1.34 12.65 2.12
CA GLY A 256 -0.07 12.72 1.42
C GLY A 256 0.96 13.55 2.18
N LYS A 257 2.17 13.03 2.33
CA LYS A 257 3.34 13.73 2.90
C LYS A 257 4.52 13.61 1.94
N PHE A 258 5.23 14.72 1.69
CA PHE A 258 6.47 14.74 0.91
C PHE A 258 7.62 15.26 1.75
N THR A 259 8.72 14.51 1.78
CA THR A 259 9.95 14.87 2.49
C THR A 259 11.12 14.99 1.53
N VAL A 260 11.82 16.13 1.57
CA VAL A 260 13.06 16.36 0.84
C VAL A 260 14.25 15.86 1.65
N LEU A 261 15.01 14.93 1.06
CA LEU A 261 16.22 14.36 1.66
C LEU A 261 17.44 15.23 1.27
N HIS A 262 17.76 16.20 2.13
CA HIS A 262 18.81 17.16 1.88
C HIS A 262 20.20 16.52 1.77
N GLY A 263 20.96 16.89 0.75
CA GLY A 263 22.31 16.37 0.51
C GLY A 263 22.36 15.00 -0.18
N CYS A 264 21.20 14.41 -0.50
CA CYS A 264 21.12 13.11 -1.13
C CYS A 264 20.94 13.23 -2.66
N ASN A 265 21.70 12.44 -3.40
CA ASN A 265 21.42 12.12 -4.80
C ASN A 265 20.43 10.96 -4.90
N HIS A 266 20.10 10.54 -6.14
CA HIS A 266 19.13 9.49 -6.40
C HIS A 266 19.40 8.18 -5.62
N VAL A 267 20.63 7.69 -5.66
CA VAL A 267 21.01 6.42 -4.98
C VAL A 267 21.01 6.59 -3.46
N GLN A 268 21.52 7.72 -2.96
CA GLN A 268 21.57 8.01 -1.52
C GLN A 268 20.16 8.18 -0.92
N ALA A 269 19.20 8.66 -1.72
CA ALA A 269 17.82 8.85 -1.29
C ALA A 269 17.16 7.56 -0.82
N LYS A 270 17.51 6.38 -1.39
CA LYS A 270 17.01 5.08 -0.91
C LYS A 270 17.34 4.89 0.57
N ASN A 271 18.61 4.89 0.91
CA ASN A 271 19.04 4.63 2.29
C ASN A 271 18.57 5.72 3.27
N ALA A 272 18.51 6.98 2.81
CA ALA A 272 18.07 8.09 3.65
C ALA A 272 16.55 8.13 3.88
N ALA A 273 15.76 7.50 3.02
CA ALA A 273 14.31 7.39 3.18
C ALA A 273 13.91 6.27 4.14
N TYR A 274 14.63 5.15 4.12
CA TYR A 274 14.30 3.98 4.94
C TYR A 274 15.06 4.02 6.27
N ILE A 275 14.56 4.84 7.17
CA ILE A 275 15.04 4.97 8.55
C ILE A 275 13.97 4.45 9.53
N GLU A 276 14.32 4.25 10.79
CA GLU A 276 13.40 3.73 11.81
C GLU A 276 12.06 4.49 11.84
N GLU A 277 12.08 5.84 11.82
CA GLU A 277 10.86 6.67 11.78
C GLU A 277 9.94 6.32 10.60
N THR A 278 10.52 6.03 9.41
CA THR A 278 9.73 5.67 8.23
C THR A 278 9.10 4.29 8.37
N PHE A 279 9.83 3.32 8.93
CA PHE A 279 9.29 1.99 9.22
C PHE A 279 8.19 2.05 10.27
N GLU A 280 8.42 2.78 11.37
CA GLU A 280 7.42 2.99 12.42
C GLU A 280 6.15 3.62 11.88
N TRP A 281 6.31 4.66 11.02
CA TRP A 281 5.17 5.29 10.37
C TRP A 281 4.39 4.30 9.49
N MET A 282 5.06 3.50 8.67
CA MET A 282 4.41 2.49 7.82
C MET A 282 3.64 1.47 8.66
N LEU A 283 4.26 0.97 9.73
CA LEU A 283 3.68 -0.04 10.62
C LEU A 283 2.50 0.49 11.46
N ALA A 284 2.48 1.81 11.72
CA ALA A 284 1.38 2.45 12.44
C ALA A 284 0.11 2.58 11.61
N GLN A 285 0.20 2.52 10.26
CA GLN A 285 -0.97 2.67 9.41
C GLN A 285 -1.83 1.41 9.39
N GLU A 286 -3.12 1.60 9.11
CA GLU A 286 -4.12 0.53 9.02
C GLU A 286 -5.01 0.75 7.80
N ARG A 287 -5.35 -0.33 7.11
CA ARG A 287 -6.16 -0.28 5.90
C ARG A 287 -7.52 0.39 6.17
N GLY A 288 -7.88 1.33 5.30
CA GLY A 288 -9.14 2.09 5.40
C GLY A 288 -9.13 3.20 6.44
N VAL A 289 -8.00 3.44 7.12
CA VAL A 289 -7.82 4.55 8.06
C VAL A 289 -6.92 5.61 7.43
N ILE A 290 -7.47 6.81 7.22
CA ILE A 290 -6.70 7.96 6.73
C ILE A 290 -6.31 8.81 7.93
N PRO A 291 -5.01 9.04 8.20
CA PRO A 291 -4.54 9.88 9.29
C PRO A 291 -5.07 11.32 9.18
N GLU A 292 -5.31 11.96 10.33
CA GLU A 292 -5.54 13.41 10.36
C GLU A 292 -4.23 14.13 10.02
N GLY A 293 -4.28 15.13 9.13
CA GLY A 293 -3.13 15.89 8.65
C GLY A 293 -2.57 16.90 9.66
#